data_2248312ba10203226a37fe5ee7057a36
#
_entry.id   2248312ba10203226a37fe5ee7057a36
#
_cell.length_a   1.000
_cell.length_b   1.000
_cell.length_c   1.000
_cell.angle_alpha   90.00
_cell.angle_beta   90.00
_cell.angle_gamma   90.00
#
_symmetry.space_group_name_H-M   'P 1'
#
loop_
_entity.id
_entity.type
_entity.pdbx_description
1 polymer ?
#
loop_
_entity_poly.entity_id
_entity_poly.type
_entity_poly.pdbx_seq_one_letter_code
_entity_poly.pdbx_strand_id
1 'polypeptide(L)'
;MGKAQRDKGARFEREIVNRAKLHELDAQRVPLSGATNFAKGDVVVTAASGVKWVFEAKKRGDGFKQIYAWLEAEAADALVIGADNKPPLVVLPMADFFDLLSGRHG
;
A
#
# COMPACT_ATOMS: atom_id res chain seq x y z
N MET A 1 -11.85 17.77 9.35
CA MET A 1 -12.10 16.78 8.83
C MET A 1 -12.99 16.89 7.79
N GLY A 2 -13.63 16.47 7.35
CA GLY A 2 -14.56 16.63 6.39
C GLY A 2 -14.16 16.24 5.04
N LYS A 3 -14.70 16.98 4.11
CA LYS A 3 -14.60 16.63 2.71
C LYS A 3 -13.18 16.61 2.19
N ALA A 4 -12.36 17.56 2.58
CA ALA A 4 -11.01 17.64 2.05
C ALA A 4 -10.19 16.41 2.42
N GLN A 5 -10.36 15.91 3.62
CA GLN A 5 -9.62 14.72 4.02
C GLN A 5 -10.14 13.46 3.37
N ARG A 6 -11.45 13.38 3.18
CA ARG A 6 -12.00 12.24 2.47
C ARG A 6 -11.54 12.24 1.01
N ASP A 7 -11.50 13.44 0.40
CA ASP A 7 -11.03 13.54 -0.98
C ASP A 7 -9.57 13.14 -1.11
N LYS A 8 -8.75 13.54 -0.15
CA LYS A 8 -7.34 13.17 -0.15
C LYS A 8 -7.19 11.65 -0.05
N GLY A 9 -7.95 11.03 0.84
CA GLY A 9 -7.91 9.59 0.98
C GLY A 9 -8.34 8.88 -0.28
N ALA A 10 -9.44 9.34 -0.88
CA ALA A 10 -9.93 8.71 -2.09
C ALA A 10 -8.94 8.87 -3.24
N ARG A 11 -8.29 10.03 -3.33
CA ARG A 11 -7.29 10.22 -4.38
C ARG A 11 -6.11 9.28 -4.19
N PHE A 12 -5.68 9.09 -2.95
CA PHE A 12 -4.56 8.19 -2.67
C PHE A 12 -4.93 6.75 -3.01
N GLU A 13 -6.14 6.33 -2.67
CA GLU A 13 -6.60 4.99 -3.02
C GLU A 13 -6.62 4.78 -4.52
N ARG A 14 -7.11 5.77 -5.26
CA ARG A 14 -7.11 5.66 -6.73
C ARG A 14 -5.70 5.62 -7.29
N GLU A 15 -4.79 6.36 -6.67
CA GLU A 15 -3.40 6.32 -7.10
C GLU A 15 -2.83 4.93 -6.93
N ILE A 16 -3.10 4.28 -5.80
CA ILE A 16 -2.62 2.93 -5.56
C ILE A 16 -3.16 1.98 -6.62
N VAL A 17 -4.46 2.06 -6.89
CA VAL A 17 -5.07 1.19 -7.89
C VAL A 17 -4.44 1.42 -9.27
N ASN A 18 -4.26 2.69 -9.65
CA ASN A 18 -3.72 2.99 -10.97
C ASN A 18 -2.27 2.52 -11.10
N ARG A 19 -1.49 2.65 -10.03
CA ARG A 19 -0.11 2.18 -10.07
C ARG A 19 -0.04 0.67 -10.15
N ALA A 20 -0.94 -0.03 -9.44
CA ALA A 20 -0.98 -1.49 -9.53
C ALA A 20 -1.28 -1.93 -10.95
N LYS A 21 -2.19 -1.23 -11.62
CA LYS A 21 -2.53 -1.57 -13.00
C LYS A 21 -1.38 -1.33 -13.95
N LEU A 22 -0.51 -0.38 -13.66
CA LEU A 22 0.69 -0.20 -14.47
C LEU A 22 1.62 -1.40 -14.39
N HIS A 23 1.53 -2.16 -13.31
CA HIS A 23 2.29 -3.40 -13.15
C HIS A 23 1.48 -4.60 -13.59
N GLU A 24 0.35 -4.35 -14.28
CA GLU A 24 -0.51 -5.40 -14.80
C GLU A 24 -1.13 -6.25 -13.70
N LEU A 25 -1.37 -5.64 -12.57
CA LEU A 25 -2.06 -6.30 -11.46
C LEU A 25 -3.52 -5.87 -11.44
N ASP A 26 -4.39 -6.78 -11.04
CA ASP A 26 -5.79 -6.47 -10.86
C ASP A 26 -5.93 -5.76 -9.53
N ALA A 27 -6.63 -4.63 -9.52
CA ALA A 27 -6.76 -3.86 -8.30
C ALA A 27 -8.05 -3.06 -8.33
N GLN A 28 -8.63 -2.87 -7.14
CA GLN A 28 -9.83 -2.06 -7.03
C GLN A 28 -9.98 -1.54 -5.61
N ARG A 29 -10.69 -0.43 -5.50
CA ARG A 29 -11.02 0.11 -4.19
C ARG A 29 -12.12 -0.72 -3.58
N VAL A 30 -12.08 -0.86 -2.26
CA VAL A 30 -13.13 -1.55 -1.54
C VAL A 30 -14.32 -0.61 -1.44
N PRO A 31 -15.52 -1.04 -1.82
CA PRO A 31 -16.68 -0.16 -1.74
C PRO A 31 -16.95 0.26 -0.30
N LEU A 32 -17.30 1.53 -0.14
CA LEU A 32 -17.60 2.03 1.18
C LEU A 32 -18.92 1.50 1.69
N SER A 33 -19.88 1.39 0.82
CA SER A 33 -21.18 0.93 1.26
C SER A 33 -21.27 -0.53 0.95
N GLY A 34 -22.14 -1.15 1.54
CA GLY A 34 -22.33 -2.49 1.20
C GLY A 34 -21.37 -3.30 1.87
N ALA A 35 -21.34 -3.24 3.01
CA ALA A 35 -20.58 -4.05 3.73
C ALA A 35 -20.18 -5.24 3.04
N THR A 36 -19.06 -5.41 2.80
CA THR A 36 -18.64 -6.57 2.16
C THR A 36 -18.08 -7.50 3.16
N ASN A 37 -18.12 -8.72 2.82
CA ASN A 37 -17.64 -9.71 3.69
C ASN A 37 -16.18 -9.85 3.66
N PHE A 38 -15.50 -9.32 2.69
CA PHE A 38 -14.15 -9.75 2.58
C PHE A 38 -13.13 -8.72 2.95
N ALA A 39 -13.45 -7.49 3.00
CA ALA A 39 -12.36 -6.57 3.19
C ALA A 39 -12.73 -5.43 4.07
N LYS A 40 -11.87 -5.12 4.96
CA LYS A 40 -12.00 -3.92 5.74
C LYS A 40 -10.98 -2.89 5.33
N GLY A 41 -10.10 -3.19 4.44
CA GLY A 41 -9.11 -2.22 4.01
C GLY A 41 -9.66 -1.30 2.96
N ASP A 42 -8.78 -0.60 2.30
CA ASP A 42 -9.16 0.42 1.34
C ASP A 42 -9.01 -0.04 -0.10
N VAL A 43 -8.06 -0.89 -0.38
CA VAL A 43 -7.75 -1.32 -1.74
C VAL A 43 -7.42 -2.81 -1.72
N VAL A 44 -7.87 -3.53 -2.74
CA VAL A 44 -7.54 -4.93 -2.90
C VAL A 44 -6.71 -5.08 -4.16
N VAL A 45 -5.57 -5.73 -4.06
CA VAL A 45 -4.71 -6.01 -5.20
C VAL A 45 -4.54 -7.51 -5.30
N THR A 46 -4.73 -8.05 -6.50
CA THR A 46 -4.61 -9.48 -6.73
C THR A 46 -3.25 -9.77 -7.35
N ALA A 47 -2.46 -10.57 -6.68
CA ALA A 47 -1.15 -10.96 -7.17
C ALA A 47 -1.28 -11.90 -8.35
N ALA A 48 -0.20 -12.08 -9.09
CA ALA A 48 -0.18 -12.99 -10.22
C ALA A 48 -0.55 -14.41 -9.79
N SER A 49 -0.22 -14.76 -8.56
CA SER A 49 -0.56 -16.07 -8.03
C SER A 49 -2.04 -16.24 -7.75
N GLY A 50 -2.81 -15.16 -7.80
CA GLY A 50 -4.22 -15.20 -7.45
C GLY A 50 -4.50 -14.80 -6.02
N VAL A 51 -3.47 -14.62 -5.22
CA VAL A 51 -3.66 -14.23 -3.82
C VAL A 51 -4.08 -12.77 -3.76
N LYS A 52 -5.08 -12.48 -2.96
CA LYS A 52 -5.57 -11.12 -2.81
C LYS A 52 -4.94 -10.48 -1.59
N TRP A 53 -4.45 -9.26 -1.80
CA TRP A 53 -3.84 -8.48 -0.73
C TRP A 53 -4.73 -7.30 -0.43
N VAL A 54 -5.09 -7.13 0.82
CA VAL A 54 -5.93 -6.01 1.24
C VAL A 54 -5.02 -4.97 1.85
N PHE A 55 -5.07 -3.76 1.29
CA PHE A 55 -4.21 -2.67 1.74
C PHE A 55 -5.02 -1.67 2.52
N GLU A 56 -4.45 -1.21 3.61
CA GLU A 56 -4.97 -0.08 4.35
C GLU A 56 -4.13 1.11 3.92
N ALA A 57 -4.73 2.15 3.39
CA ALA A 57 -4.00 3.30 2.85
C ALA A 57 -4.05 4.47 3.79
N LYS A 58 -2.88 4.98 4.14
CA LYS A 58 -2.77 6.15 5.01
C LYS A 58 -1.79 7.11 4.37
N LYS A 59 -2.19 8.35 4.22
CA LYS A 59 -1.32 9.38 3.66
C LYS A 59 -1.24 10.54 4.62
N ARG A 60 -0.01 10.99 4.89
CA ARG A 60 0.24 12.10 5.80
C ARG A 60 1.14 13.09 5.10
N GLY A 61 1.00 14.37 5.44
CA GLY A 61 1.88 15.38 4.89
C GLY A 61 3.33 15.15 5.25
N ASP A 62 3.59 14.90 6.52
CA ASP A 62 4.96 14.65 6.95
C ASP A 62 5.06 13.66 8.09
N GLY A 63 3.99 12.95 8.37
CA GLY A 63 4.00 12.01 9.48
C GLY A 63 4.89 10.80 9.26
N PHE A 64 5.28 10.53 8.02
CA PHE A 64 6.11 9.37 7.72
C PHE A 64 7.51 9.77 7.26
N LYS A 65 7.90 11.01 7.52
CA LYS A 65 9.16 11.54 7.03
C LYS A 65 10.35 10.71 7.46
N GLN A 66 10.36 10.26 8.70
CA GLN A 66 11.49 9.51 9.23
C GLN A 66 11.65 8.17 8.51
N ILE A 67 10.54 7.54 8.16
CA ILE A 67 10.58 6.26 7.45
C ILE A 67 11.23 6.44 6.09
N TYR A 68 10.82 7.47 5.36
CA TYR A 68 11.43 7.76 4.08
C TYR A 68 12.91 8.10 4.24
N ALA A 69 13.25 8.87 5.26
CA ALA A 69 14.64 9.27 5.47
C ALA A 69 15.53 8.05 5.72
N TRP A 70 15.07 7.13 6.55
CA TRP A 70 15.85 5.94 6.82
C TRP A 70 16.07 5.10 5.58
N LEU A 71 15.02 4.91 4.79
CA LEU A 71 15.13 4.10 3.59
C LEU A 71 16.08 4.72 2.58
N GLU A 72 16.00 6.04 2.43
CA GLU A 72 16.81 6.75 1.43
C GLU A 72 18.26 6.91 1.84
N ALA A 73 18.50 7.07 3.13
CA ALA A 73 19.85 7.37 3.61
C ALA A 73 20.82 6.24 3.30
N GLU A 74 20.36 5.00 3.38
CA GLU A 74 21.23 3.85 3.16
C GLU A 74 21.06 3.26 1.77
N ALA A 75 20.24 3.87 0.94
CA ALA A 75 19.94 3.33 -0.38
C ALA A 75 19.53 1.87 -0.28
N ALA A 76 18.81 1.55 0.76
CA ALA A 76 18.41 0.16 0.98
C ALA A 76 17.21 -0.19 0.13
N ASP A 77 17.06 -1.47 -0.18
CA ASP A 77 15.91 -1.94 -0.92
C ASP A 77 14.67 -1.98 -0.05
N ALA A 78 14.85 -2.20 1.23
CA ALA A 78 13.73 -2.29 2.16
C ALA A 78 14.19 -1.92 3.55
N LEU A 79 13.25 -1.49 4.35
CA LEU A 79 13.50 -1.13 5.73
C LEU A 79 12.71 -2.09 6.61
N VAL A 80 13.34 -2.63 7.64
CA VAL A 80 12.62 -3.47 8.59
C VAL A 80 12.51 -2.68 9.88
N ILE A 81 11.32 -2.55 10.40
CA ILE A 81 11.11 -1.83 11.65
C ILE A 81 10.46 -2.76 12.67
N GLY A 82 10.69 -2.47 13.92
CA GLY A 82 10.11 -3.30 14.97
C GLY A 82 9.82 -2.50 16.21
N ALA A 83 8.96 -3.03 17.02
CA ALA A 83 8.66 -2.47 18.34
C ALA A 83 8.65 -3.62 19.31
N ASP A 84 8.80 -3.29 20.60
CA ASP A 84 8.80 -4.33 21.62
C ASP A 84 7.50 -5.11 21.60
N ASN A 85 7.62 -6.40 21.64
CA ASN A 85 6.46 -7.30 21.72
C ASN A 85 5.54 -7.23 20.51
N LYS A 86 6.06 -6.83 19.37
CA LYS A 86 5.31 -6.79 18.12
C LYS A 86 6.10 -7.47 17.02
N PRO A 87 5.44 -8.13 16.09
CA PRO A 87 6.17 -8.68 14.95
C PRO A 87 6.79 -7.56 14.11
N PRO A 88 7.96 -7.78 13.57
CA PRO A 88 8.56 -6.75 12.71
C PRO A 88 7.76 -6.51 11.44
N LEU A 89 7.91 -5.32 10.90
CA LEU A 89 7.26 -4.94 9.65
C LEU A 89 8.33 -4.62 8.62
N VAL A 90 8.03 -4.85 7.37
CA VAL A 90 8.93 -4.47 6.30
C VAL A 90 8.32 -3.33 5.51
N VAL A 91 9.13 -2.35 5.18
CA VAL A 91 8.71 -1.18 4.40
C VAL A 91 9.58 -1.14 3.15
N LEU A 92 8.96 -1.04 2.00
CA LEU A 92 9.70 -0.96 0.75
C LEU A 92 8.88 -0.13 -0.24
N PRO A 93 9.52 0.36 -1.30
CA PRO A 93 8.76 1.13 -2.29
C PRO A 93 7.65 0.27 -2.88
N MET A 94 6.49 0.88 -3.04
CA MET A 94 5.32 0.15 -3.53
C MET A 94 5.56 -0.44 -4.92
N ALA A 95 6.32 0.26 -5.76
CA ALA A 95 6.62 -0.26 -7.08
C ALA A 95 7.36 -1.59 -7.01
N ASP A 96 8.30 -1.70 -6.07
CA ASP A 96 9.03 -2.96 -5.90
C ASP A 96 8.13 -4.06 -5.40
N PHE A 97 7.23 -3.73 -4.49
CA PHE A 97 6.28 -4.72 -4.00
C PHE A 97 5.37 -5.20 -5.11
N PHE A 98 4.90 -4.27 -5.96
CA PHE A 98 4.05 -4.66 -7.08
C PHE A 98 4.81 -5.54 -8.07
N ASP A 99 6.10 -5.29 -8.26
CA ASP A 99 6.90 -6.18 -9.09
C ASP A 99 6.94 -7.59 -8.51
N LEU A 100 7.10 -7.69 -7.21
CA LEU A 100 7.07 -9.00 -6.57
C LEU A 100 5.72 -9.67 -6.76
N LEU A 101 4.64 -8.92 -6.59
CA LEU A 101 3.30 -9.49 -6.72
C LEU A 101 3.01 -9.91 -8.15
N SER A 102 3.59 -9.24 -9.12
CA SER A 102 3.35 -9.56 -10.52
C SER A 102 4.26 -10.67 -11.03
N GLY A 103 5.23 -11.09 -10.21
CA GLY A 103 6.14 -12.12 -10.63
C GLY A 103 7.31 -11.61 -11.46
N ARG A 104 7.49 -10.29 -11.52
CA ARG A 104 8.56 -9.74 -12.33
C ARG A 104 9.69 -9.22 -11.51
N HIS A 105 10.09 -9.93 -10.52
CA HIS A 105 11.19 -9.46 -9.71
C HIS A 105 12.48 -10.09 -10.23
N GLY A 106 13.52 -9.48 -10.01
CA GLY A 106 14.79 -10.03 -10.42
C GLY A 106 15.41 -9.30 -11.53
#